data_da7769d008899c5832cbc7d79626e2a0
#
_entry.id   da7769d008899c5832cbc7d79626e2a0
#
_cell.length_a   1.000
_cell.length_b   1.000
_cell.length_c   1.000
_cell.angle_alpha   90.00
_cell.angle_beta   90.00
_cell.angle_gamma   90.00
#
_symmetry.space_group_name_H-M   'P 1'
#
loop_
_entity.id
_entity.type
_entity.pdbx_description
1 polymer ?
#
loop_
_entity_poly.entity_id
_entity_poly.type
_entity_poly.pdbx_seq_one_letter_code
_entity_poly.pdbx_strand_id
1 'polypeptide(L)'
;MKIGLSLFLLGIYCLYFIKNPYFVLDKEQVKRSKSMLYTEIGIGCLVFILINIPYDGANLIHLLAVIGILSWVLELWLRILAIKSDSSLTLEKMPILLKKAKKDFYSVIPIIVIFMLMILFNVITDNFK
;
A
#
# COMPACT_ATOMS: atom_id res chain seq x y z
N MET A 1 24.69 0.29 12.40
CA MET A 1 24.06 1.61 12.42
C MET A 1 22.82 1.73 11.55
N LYS A 2 22.79 1.15 10.35
CA LYS A 2 21.59 1.15 9.53
C LYS A 2 20.41 0.49 10.21
N ILE A 3 20.64 -0.62 10.89
CA ILE A 3 19.59 -1.38 11.56
C ILE A 3 18.95 -0.56 12.68
N GLY A 4 19.78 0.10 13.50
CA GLY A 4 19.28 0.93 14.60
C GLY A 4 18.46 2.11 14.12
N LEU A 5 18.93 2.82 13.09
CA LEU A 5 18.21 3.94 12.49
C LEU A 5 16.90 3.47 11.86
N SER A 6 16.94 2.35 11.15
CA SER A 6 15.76 1.78 10.51
C SER A 6 14.71 1.35 11.54
N LEU A 7 15.12 0.74 12.65
CA LEU A 7 14.21 0.38 13.75
C LEU A 7 13.56 1.61 14.37
N PHE A 8 14.33 2.67 14.55
CA PHE A 8 13.82 3.94 15.08
C PHE A 8 12.76 4.53 14.16
N LEU A 9 13.05 4.58 12.86
CA LEU A 9 12.11 5.09 11.86
C LEU A 9 10.85 4.21 11.78
N LEU A 10 10.99 2.90 11.86
CA LEU A 10 9.86 1.97 11.87
C LEU A 10 8.99 2.19 13.10
N GLY A 11 9.60 2.42 14.26
CA GLY A 11 8.88 2.73 15.49
C GLY A 11 8.04 4.01 15.35
N ILE A 12 8.64 5.07 14.78
CA ILE A 12 7.93 6.33 14.51
C ILE A 12 6.76 6.09 13.53
N TYR A 13 7.01 5.33 12.47
CA TYR A 13 5.99 5.00 11.47
C TYR A 13 4.80 4.26 12.11
N CYS A 14 5.07 3.24 12.91
CA CYS A 14 4.02 2.49 13.59
C CYS A 14 3.23 3.36 14.57
N LEU A 15 3.93 4.19 15.34
CA LEU A 15 3.29 5.12 16.28
C LEU A 15 2.39 6.13 15.56
N TYR A 16 2.85 6.62 14.40
CA TYR A 16 2.05 7.55 13.60
C TYR A 16 0.70 6.93 13.23
N PHE A 17 0.69 5.70 12.73
CA PHE A 17 -0.54 5.04 12.33
C PHE A 17 -1.42 4.68 13.53
N ILE A 18 -0.83 4.32 14.66
CA ILE A 18 -1.59 4.02 15.88
C ILE A 18 -2.27 5.27 16.42
N LYS A 19 -1.58 6.42 16.41
CA LYS A 19 -2.11 7.67 16.93
C LYS A 19 -3.11 8.34 15.98
N ASN A 20 -3.00 8.08 14.67
CA ASN A 20 -3.85 8.70 13.66
C ASN A 20 -4.73 7.63 13.00
N PRO A 21 -5.86 7.26 13.66
CA PRO A 21 -6.74 6.22 13.11
C PRO A 21 -7.60 6.70 11.94
N TYR A 22 -7.40 7.93 11.47
CA TYR A 22 -8.17 8.48 10.37
C TYR A 22 -7.27 8.74 9.17
N PHE A 23 -7.79 8.54 7.97
CA PHE A 23 -7.14 8.99 6.74
C PHE A 23 -8.02 10.03 6.04
N VAL A 24 -7.40 10.91 5.28
CA VAL A 24 -8.11 11.99 4.59
C VAL A 24 -8.47 11.54 3.18
N LEU A 25 -9.75 11.65 2.85
CA LEU A 25 -10.26 11.39 1.51
C LEU A 25 -11.17 12.56 1.14
N ASP A 26 -10.76 13.36 0.16
CA ASP A 26 -11.52 14.50 -0.35
C ASP A 26 -11.97 15.46 0.77
N LYS A 27 -11.04 15.81 1.66
CA LYS A 27 -11.25 16.67 2.82
C LYS A 27 -12.09 16.04 3.94
N GLU A 28 -12.61 14.83 3.74
CA GLU A 28 -13.30 14.08 4.77
C GLU A 28 -12.33 13.13 5.46
N GLN A 29 -12.43 13.03 6.78
CA GLN A 29 -11.63 12.08 7.55
C GLN A 29 -12.43 10.80 7.75
N VAL A 30 -11.87 9.72 7.26
CA VAL A 30 -12.47 8.39 7.35
C VAL A 30 -11.66 7.54 8.31
N LYS A 31 -12.34 6.89 9.24
CA LYS A 31 -11.69 6.03 10.22
C LYS A 31 -11.13 4.78 9.55
N ARG A 32 -9.84 4.50 9.80
CA ARG A 32 -9.23 3.26 9.32
C ARG A 32 -9.82 2.07 10.06
N SER A 33 -10.14 1.00 9.33
CA SER A 33 -10.50 -0.26 9.95
C SER A 33 -9.25 -0.89 10.61
N LYS A 34 -9.47 -1.82 11.55
CA LYS A 34 -8.36 -2.54 12.17
C LYS A 34 -7.53 -3.30 11.13
N SER A 35 -8.20 -3.90 10.14
CA SER A 35 -7.53 -4.59 9.05
C SER A 35 -6.61 -3.66 8.26
N MET A 36 -7.06 -2.44 7.99
CA MET A 36 -6.28 -1.44 7.28
C MET A 36 -5.05 -1.02 8.09
N LEU A 37 -5.22 -0.77 9.39
CA LEU A 37 -4.11 -0.42 10.27
C LEU A 37 -3.05 -1.53 10.32
N TYR A 38 -3.47 -2.76 10.53
CA TYR A 38 -2.55 -3.89 10.58
C TYR A 38 -1.83 -4.11 9.26
N THR A 39 -2.53 -3.93 8.14
CA THR A 39 -1.92 -4.06 6.81
C THR A 39 -0.89 -2.97 6.57
N GLU A 40 -1.18 -1.72 6.92
CA GLU A 40 -0.23 -0.61 6.76
C GLU A 40 1.02 -0.84 7.61
N ILE A 41 0.87 -1.29 8.86
CA ILE A 41 1.98 -1.61 9.74
C ILE A 41 2.78 -2.79 9.17
N GLY A 42 2.11 -3.82 8.69
CA GLY A 42 2.75 -4.97 8.06
C GLY A 42 3.56 -4.59 6.82
N ILE A 43 3.02 -3.72 5.98
CA ILE A 43 3.73 -3.20 4.80
C ILE A 43 4.99 -2.44 5.22
N GLY A 44 4.89 -1.60 6.26
CA GLY A 44 6.05 -0.89 6.79
C GLY A 44 7.12 -1.83 7.30
N CYS A 45 6.73 -2.87 8.03
CA CYS A 45 7.67 -3.89 8.52
C CYS A 45 8.33 -4.64 7.36
N LEU A 46 7.55 -5.00 6.34
CA LEU A 46 8.07 -5.70 5.16
C LEU A 46 9.09 -4.83 4.41
N VAL A 47 8.77 -3.56 4.19
CA VAL A 47 9.68 -2.61 3.54
C VAL A 47 10.96 -2.46 4.35
N PHE A 48 10.85 -2.36 5.67
CA PHE A 48 12.01 -2.30 6.56
C PHE A 48 12.91 -3.52 6.39
N ILE A 49 12.34 -4.72 6.39
CA ILE A 49 13.10 -5.96 6.21
C ILE A 49 13.80 -5.97 4.86
N LEU A 50 13.09 -5.60 3.79
CA LEU A 50 13.65 -5.61 2.44
C LEU A 50 14.78 -4.60 2.25
N ILE A 51 14.69 -3.43 2.90
CA ILE A 51 15.75 -2.41 2.83
C ILE A 51 17.04 -2.91 3.49
N ASN A 52 16.93 -3.72 4.54
CA ASN A 52 18.10 -4.19 5.30
C ASN A 52 18.71 -5.48 4.74
N ILE A 53 18.07 -6.14 3.77
CA ILE A 53 18.65 -7.31 3.13
C ILE A 53 19.67 -6.85 2.08
N PRO A 54 20.94 -7.33 2.13
CA PRO A 54 21.89 -7.06 1.07
C PRO A 54 21.43 -7.78 -0.21
N TYR A 55 21.45 -7.09 -1.33
CA TYR A 55 20.99 -7.67 -2.58
C TYR A 55 21.97 -7.43 -3.71
N ASP A 56 22.02 -8.42 -4.59
CA ASP A 56 22.78 -8.35 -5.84
C ASP A 56 21.82 -8.59 -6.99
N GLY A 57 21.59 -7.57 -7.81
CA GLY A 57 20.98 -7.72 -9.10
C GLY A 57 19.49 -7.41 -9.23
N ALA A 58 19.02 -7.60 -10.45
CA ALA A 58 17.70 -7.14 -10.89
C ALA A 58 16.53 -7.92 -10.30
N ASN A 59 16.74 -9.16 -9.87
CA ASN A 59 15.64 -10.00 -9.38
C ASN A 59 15.02 -9.45 -8.10
N LEU A 60 15.83 -8.90 -7.21
CA LEU A 60 15.30 -8.29 -5.98
C LEU A 60 14.56 -6.99 -6.28
N ILE A 61 15.04 -6.21 -7.24
CA ILE A 61 14.37 -4.99 -7.68
C ILE A 61 12.97 -5.31 -8.22
N HIS A 62 12.87 -6.36 -9.04
CA HIS A 62 11.58 -6.83 -9.56
C HIS A 62 10.66 -7.29 -8.45
N LEU A 63 11.19 -8.03 -7.46
CA LEU A 63 10.41 -8.47 -6.31
C LEU A 63 9.87 -7.29 -5.50
N LEU A 64 10.72 -6.28 -5.26
CA LEU A 64 10.32 -5.06 -4.56
C LEU A 64 9.22 -4.31 -5.30
N ALA A 65 9.34 -4.22 -6.63
CA ALA A 65 8.34 -3.57 -7.47
C ALA A 65 6.98 -4.29 -7.37
N VAL A 66 6.99 -5.62 -7.45
CA VAL A 66 5.77 -6.42 -7.35
C VAL A 66 5.12 -6.23 -5.97
N ILE A 67 5.90 -6.30 -4.91
CA ILE A 67 5.41 -6.12 -3.54
C ILE A 67 4.83 -4.72 -3.37
N GLY A 68 5.49 -3.69 -3.88
CA GLY A 68 5.01 -2.32 -3.82
C GLY A 68 3.67 -2.14 -4.52
N ILE A 69 3.54 -2.69 -5.72
CA ILE A 69 2.31 -2.63 -6.51
C ILE A 69 1.17 -3.34 -5.78
N LEU A 70 1.42 -4.56 -5.29
CA LEU A 70 0.41 -5.33 -4.57
C LEU A 70 -0.03 -4.63 -3.29
N SER A 71 0.92 -4.01 -2.58
CA SER A 71 0.63 -3.22 -1.38
C SER A 71 -0.26 -2.02 -1.70
N TRP A 72 0.01 -1.34 -2.80
CA TRP A 72 -0.79 -0.20 -3.24
C TRP A 72 -2.22 -0.61 -3.56
N VAL A 73 -2.40 -1.70 -4.31
CA VAL A 73 -3.73 -2.23 -4.63
C VAL A 73 -4.47 -2.59 -3.35
N LEU A 74 -3.80 -3.28 -2.45
CA LEU A 74 -4.39 -3.69 -1.18
C LEU A 74 -4.82 -2.48 -0.34
N GLU A 75 -4.00 -1.44 -0.29
CA GLU A 75 -4.35 -0.22 0.42
C GLU A 75 -5.61 0.44 -0.16
N LEU A 76 -5.69 0.56 -1.49
CA LEU A 76 -6.87 1.13 -2.14
C LEU A 76 -8.13 0.31 -1.89
N TRP A 77 -8.00 -1.01 -1.91
CA TRP A 77 -9.11 -1.91 -1.57
C TRP A 77 -9.58 -1.71 -0.13
N LEU A 78 -8.61 -1.63 0.80
CA LEU A 78 -8.91 -1.43 2.21
C LEU A 78 -9.56 -0.07 2.48
N ARG A 79 -9.22 0.97 1.68
CA ARG A 79 -9.93 2.26 1.76
C ARG A 79 -11.41 2.10 1.45
N ILE A 80 -11.76 1.32 0.43
CA ILE A 80 -13.15 1.04 0.10
C ILE A 80 -13.85 0.37 1.27
N LEU A 81 -13.22 -0.65 1.86
CA LEU A 81 -13.77 -1.35 3.01
C LEU A 81 -13.91 -0.44 4.23
N ALA A 82 -12.94 0.44 4.47
CA ALA A 82 -12.98 1.38 5.58
C ALA A 82 -14.14 2.36 5.44
N ILE A 83 -14.40 2.86 4.23
CA ILE A 83 -15.53 3.74 3.96
C ILE A 83 -16.86 3.01 4.26
N LYS A 84 -16.97 1.76 3.82
CA LYS A 84 -18.18 0.96 4.06
C LYS A 84 -18.42 0.68 5.55
N SER A 85 -17.35 0.56 6.33
CA SER A 85 -17.44 0.20 7.75
C SER A 85 -17.48 1.40 8.69
N ASP A 86 -17.26 2.62 8.18
CA ASP A 86 -17.22 3.82 9.02
C ASP A 86 -18.64 4.28 9.35
N SER A 87 -19.04 4.10 10.61
CA SER A 87 -20.37 4.49 11.10
C SER A 87 -20.53 6.00 11.29
N SER A 88 -19.43 6.76 11.29
CA SER A 88 -19.47 8.21 11.45
C SER A 88 -19.86 8.94 10.16
N LEU A 89 -19.81 8.26 9.01
CA LEU A 89 -20.18 8.84 7.73
C LEU A 89 -21.71 8.88 7.58
N THR A 90 -22.20 10.00 7.05
CA THR A 90 -23.63 10.15 6.76
C THR A 90 -24.00 9.32 5.53
N LEU A 91 -25.28 8.96 5.42
CA LEU A 91 -25.79 8.22 4.27
C LEU A 91 -25.62 9.01 2.95
N GLU A 92 -25.56 10.33 3.03
CA GLU A 92 -25.36 11.17 1.85
C GLU A 92 -23.90 11.18 1.37
N LYS A 93 -22.95 11.20 2.30
CA LYS A 93 -21.52 11.28 1.99
C LYS A 93 -20.93 9.93 1.60
N MET A 94 -21.42 8.85 2.19
CA MET A 94 -20.87 7.51 1.94
C MET A 94 -20.85 7.11 0.46
N PRO A 95 -21.96 7.27 -0.33
CA PRO A 95 -21.92 6.92 -1.73
C PRO A 95 -20.94 7.74 -2.55
N ILE A 96 -20.77 9.03 -2.22
CA ILE A 96 -19.85 9.93 -2.93
C ILE A 96 -18.41 9.50 -2.70
N LEU A 97 -18.04 9.26 -1.43
CA LEU A 97 -16.70 8.84 -1.06
C LEU A 97 -16.39 7.45 -1.61
N LEU A 98 -17.37 6.55 -1.56
CA LEU A 98 -17.22 5.19 -2.08
C LEU A 98 -17.00 5.20 -3.59
N LYS A 99 -17.74 6.02 -4.33
CA LYS A 99 -17.58 6.17 -5.77
C LYS A 99 -16.18 6.68 -6.11
N LYS A 100 -15.68 7.67 -5.36
CA LYS A 100 -14.34 8.21 -5.57
C LYS A 100 -13.26 7.17 -5.29
N ALA A 101 -13.38 6.44 -4.18
CA ALA A 101 -12.43 5.39 -3.83
C ALA A 101 -12.42 4.27 -4.88
N LYS A 102 -13.58 3.85 -5.37
CA LYS A 102 -13.69 2.86 -6.43
C LYS A 102 -13.08 3.36 -7.74
N LYS A 103 -13.30 4.63 -8.08
CA LYS A 103 -12.70 5.24 -9.27
C LYS A 103 -11.18 5.20 -9.19
N ASP A 104 -10.60 5.56 -8.05
CA ASP A 104 -9.17 5.50 -7.84
C ASP A 104 -8.65 4.07 -7.95
N PHE A 105 -9.35 3.12 -7.37
CA PHE A 105 -9.00 1.70 -7.45
C PHE A 105 -8.98 1.21 -8.90
N TYR A 106 -10.04 1.47 -9.66
CA TYR A 106 -10.13 1.02 -11.05
C TYR A 106 -9.16 1.74 -11.98
N SER A 107 -8.83 3.00 -11.70
CA SER A 107 -7.87 3.75 -12.53
C SER A 107 -6.45 3.22 -12.39
N VAL A 108 -6.12 2.57 -11.28
CA VAL A 108 -4.81 2.00 -11.03
C VAL A 108 -4.61 0.66 -11.74
N ILE A 109 -5.69 -0.08 -11.99
CA ILE A 109 -5.62 -1.43 -12.60
C ILE A 109 -4.87 -1.43 -13.94
N PRO A 110 -5.16 -0.54 -14.92
CA PRO A 110 -4.41 -0.52 -16.17
C PRO A 110 -2.92 -0.26 -15.97
N ILE A 111 -2.57 0.63 -15.05
CA ILE A 111 -1.18 0.93 -14.72
C ILE A 111 -0.47 -0.31 -14.18
N ILE A 112 -1.13 -1.04 -13.29
CA ILE A 112 -0.60 -2.27 -12.71
C ILE A 112 -0.38 -3.34 -13.77
N VAL A 113 -1.34 -3.51 -14.68
CA VAL A 113 -1.24 -4.47 -15.77
C VAL A 113 -0.03 -4.16 -16.65
N ILE A 114 0.18 -2.88 -17.00
CA ILE A 114 1.32 -2.45 -17.80
C ILE A 114 2.64 -2.76 -17.08
N PHE A 115 2.74 -2.42 -15.79
CA PHE A 115 3.95 -2.69 -15.01
C PHE A 115 4.24 -4.19 -14.88
N MET A 116 3.21 -4.99 -14.65
CA MET A 116 3.36 -6.44 -14.55
C MET A 116 3.84 -7.05 -15.88
N LEU A 117 3.31 -6.56 -17.00
CA LEU A 117 3.75 -7.01 -18.32
C LEU A 117 5.20 -6.61 -18.58
N MET A 118 5.62 -5.42 -18.19
CA MET A 118 7.01 -4.98 -18.32
C MET A 118 7.95 -5.85 -17.49
N ILE A 119 7.59 -6.15 -16.25
CA ILE A 119 8.38 -7.01 -15.37
C ILE A 119 8.49 -8.42 -15.97
N LEU A 120 7.36 -8.97 -16.42
CA LEU A 120 7.32 -10.28 -17.03
C LEU A 120 8.20 -10.33 -18.29
N PHE A 121 8.13 -9.31 -19.15
CA PHE A 121 8.94 -9.20 -20.34
C PHE A 121 10.43 -9.19 -20.00
N ASN A 122 10.83 -8.41 -19.00
CA ASN A 122 12.22 -8.35 -18.56
C ASN A 122 12.72 -9.70 -18.04
N VAL A 123 11.90 -10.38 -17.24
CA VAL A 123 12.23 -11.70 -16.69
C VAL A 123 12.40 -12.72 -17.82
N ILE A 124 11.48 -12.74 -18.79
CA ILE A 124 11.57 -13.64 -19.94
C ILE A 124 12.81 -13.35 -20.78
N THR A 125 13.08 -12.08 -21.06
CA THR A 125 14.23 -11.67 -21.86
C THR A 125 15.54 -12.07 -21.18
N ASP A 126 15.66 -11.88 -19.88
CA ASP A 126 16.86 -12.25 -19.13
C ASP A 126 17.07 -13.77 -19.09
N ASN A 127 15.98 -14.55 -19.00
CA ASN A 127 16.06 -16.00 -18.96
C ASN A 127 16.43 -16.62 -20.32
N PHE A 128 16.13 -15.92 -21.41
CA PHE A 128 16.41 -16.41 -22.76
C PHE A 128 17.73 -15.86 -23.35
N LYS A 129 18.44 -15.08 -22.59
CA LYS A 129 19.81 -14.70 -22.95
C LYS A 129 20.78 -15.72 -22.39
#